data_24e1cc360bee7bd9059e2916229c59b6
#
_entry.id   24e1cc360bee7bd9059e2916229c59b6
#
_cell.length_a   1.000
_cell.length_b   1.000
_cell.length_c   1.000
_cell.angle_alpha   90.00
_cell.angle_beta   90.00
_cell.angle_gamma   90.00
#
_symmetry.space_group_name_H-M   'P 1'
#
loop_
_entity.id
_entity.type
_entity.pdbx_description
1 polymer ?
#
loop_
_entity_poly.entity_id
_entity_poly.type
_entity_poly.pdbx_seq_one_letter_code
_entity_poly.pdbx_strand_id
1 'polypeptide(L)'
;MVLESHLSLRNTYGYYFYLFEFASILVFSAEYIYRIFHAHQKDGKKGVLNYVFSLFGIIDLISILPFYLNQFIKIDGRFLRILRLFRLTRIFKLGRNSSSLKVFVKSLTSVKAELIFTLFLSVLTILFSASAIYYLENEAQPNKFSSITESIWWATVSLATVGYGDVYPVTVGGKIFATLISLVGIGIVGIPTGVIHASFVEEIRLEREAKRKRDN
;
A
#
# COMPACT_ATOMS: atom_id res chain seq x y z
N MET A 1 -3.60 -18.23 -7.93
CA MET A 1 -4.50 -17.32 -7.19
C MET A 1 -5.55 -16.68 -8.10
N VAL A 2 -5.18 -15.86 -9.12
CA VAL A 2 -6.17 -15.29 -10.05
C VAL A 2 -6.91 -16.40 -10.81
N LEU A 3 -6.21 -17.35 -11.41
CA LEU A 3 -6.82 -18.50 -12.09
C LEU A 3 -7.58 -19.43 -11.13
N GLU A 4 -7.12 -19.58 -9.89
CA GLU A 4 -7.76 -20.36 -8.84
C GLU A 4 -9.09 -19.77 -8.36
N SER A 5 -9.35 -18.47 -8.60
CA SER A 5 -10.65 -17.85 -8.30
C SER A 5 -11.78 -18.31 -9.23
N HIS A 6 -11.47 -18.83 -10.40
CA HIS A 6 -12.43 -19.44 -11.30
C HIS A 6 -12.77 -20.87 -10.84
N LEU A 7 -14.02 -21.10 -10.44
CA LEU A 7 -14.48 -22.40 -9.91
C LEU A 7 -14.22 -23.56 -10.87
N SER A 8 -14.39 -23.38 -12.18
CA SER A 8 -14.12 -24.41 -13.20
C SER A 8 -12.63 -24.80 -13.21
N LEU A 9 -11.71 -23.83 -13.24
CA LEU A 9 -10.28 -24.10 -13.25
C LEU A 9 -9.79 -24.69 -11.93
N ARG A 10 -10.35 -24.26 -10.82
CA ARG A 10 -10.03 -24.80 -9.51
C ARG A 10 -10.44 -26.29 -9.40
N ASN A 11 -11.61 -26.65 -9.91
CA ASN A 11 -12.07 -28.05 -9.85
C ASN A 11 -11.24 -28.98 -10.76
N THR A 12 -10.77 -28.48 -11.90
CA THR A 12 -9.99 -29.27 -12.86
C THR A 12 -8.50 -29.32 -12.50
N TYR A 13 -7.92 -28.21 -12.07
CA TYR A 13 -6.47 -28.05 -11.88
C TYR A 13 -6.07 -27.78 -10.43
N GLY A 14 -6.95 -27.95 -9.46
CA GLY A 14 -6.71 -27.63 -8.05
C GLY A 14 -5.46 -28.31 -7.44
N TYR A 15 -5.21 -29.56 -7.84
CA TYR A 15 -4.03 -30.30 -7.41
C TYR A 15 -2.72 -29.66 -7.91
N TYR A 16 -2.67 -29.23 -9.17
CA TYR A 16 -1.50 -28.56 -9.73
C TYR A 16 -1.26 -27.19 -9.11
N PHE A 17 -2.32 -26.44 -8.79
CA PHE A 17 -2.20 -25.17 -8.07
C PHE A 17 -1.63 -25.38 -6.67
N TYR A 18 -2.08 -26.40 -5.96
CA TYR A 18 -1.55 -26.75 -4.66
C TYR A 18 -0.07 -27.16 -4.72
N LEU A 19 0.29 -28.02 -5.67
CA LEU A 19 1.67 -28.47 -5.86
C LEU A 19 2.62 -27.30 -6.17
N PHE A 20 2.20 -26.42 -7.08
CA PHE A 20 2.96 -25.19 -7.41
C PHE A 20 3.11 -24.28 -6.19
N GLU A 21 2.06 -24.13 -5.42
CA GLU A 21 2.11 -23.32 -4.19
C GLU A 21 3.07 -23.92 -3.17
N PHE A 22 2.97 -25.20 -2.92
CA PHE A 22 3.83 -25.92 -1.98
C PHE A 22 5.31 -25.81 -2.40
N ALA A 23 5.63 -26.09 -3.66
CA ALA A 23 6.98 -25.95 -4.20
C ALA A 23 7.50 -24.52 -4.05
N SER A 24 6.68 -23.52 -4.38
CA SER A 24 7.04 -22.11 -4.22
C SER A 24 7.36 -21.74 -2.78
N ILE A 25 6.58 -22.26 -1.82
CA ILE A 25 6.81 -21.99 -0.40
C ILE A 25 8.09 -22.63 0.10
N LEU A 26 8.41 -23.85 -0.32
CA LEU A 26 9.66 -24.49 0.03
C LEU A 26 10.87 -23.66 -0.44
N VAL A 27 10.84 -23.21 -1.70
CA VAL A 27 11.90 -22.36 -2.26
C VAL A 27 12.03 -21.04 -1.48
N PHE A 28 10.92 -20.36 -1.21
CA PHE A 28 10.94 -19.08 -0.49
C PHE A 28 11.33 -19.23 0.98
N SER A 29 10.96 -20.33 1.62
CA SER A 29 11.39 -20.63 2.99
C SER A 29 12.89 -20.92 3.06
N ALA A 30 13.42 -21.70 2.12
CA ALA A 30 14.84 -21.95 2.02
C ALA A 30 15.63 -20.64 1.76
N GLU A 31 15.12 -19.79 0.86
CA GLU A 31 15.69 -18.48 0.59
C GLU A 31 15.70 -17.59 1.83
N TYR A 32 14.61 -17.54 2.61
CA TYR A 32 14.51 -16.74 3.83
C TYR A 32 15.49 -17.21 4.91
N ILE A 33 15.58 -18.53 5.14
CA ILE A 33 16.51 -19.13 6.07
C ILE A 33 17.95 -18.84 5.67
N TYR A 34 18.29 -19.02 4.39
CA TYR A 34 19.62 -18.70 3.87
C TYR A 34 20.03 -17.25 4.15
N ARG A 35 19.11 -16.32 3.99
CA ARG A 35 19.35 -14.88 4.22
C ARG A 35 19.52 -14.55 5.69
N ILE A 36 18.71 -15.14 6.57
CA ILE A 36 18.90 -15.01 8.01
C ILE A 36 20.28 -15.51 8.39
N PHE A 37 20.70 -16.66 7.87
CA PHE A 37 22.00 -17.23 8.13
C PHE A 37 23.14 -16.31 7.64
N HIS A 38 23.02 -15.78 6.43
CA HIS A 38 24.00 -14.83 5.90
C HIS A 38 24.06 -13.52 6.71
N ALA A 39 22.91 -12.99 7.13
CA ALA A 39 22.86 -11.82 7.99
C ALA A 39 23.49 -12.09 9.37
N HIS A 40 23.31 -13.31 9.89
CA HIS A 40 23.96 -13.74 11.13
C HIS A 40 25.49 -13.82 11.01
N GLN A 41 25.99 -14.37 9.90
CA GLN A 41 27.43 -14.44 9.64
C GLN A 41 28.09 -13.06 9.55
N LYS A 42 27.37 -12.07 9.00
CA LYS A 42 27.91 -10.72 8.79
C LYS A 42 27.99 -9.90 10.08
N ASP A 43 26.91 -9.81 10.85
CA ASP A 43 26.76 -8.90 12.00
C ASP A 43 26.14 -9.59 13.22
N GLY A 44 26.20 -10.92 13.30
CA GLY A 44 25.65 -11.70 14.41
C GLY A 44 24.15 -11.47 14.62
N LYS A 45 23.70 -11.46 15.87
CA LYS A 45 22.28 -11.26 16.22
C LYS A 45 21.73 -9.90 15.75
N LYS A 46 22.54 -8.84 15.71
CA LYS A 46 22.13 -7.52 15.21
C LYS A 46 21.83 -7.56 13.71
N GLY A 47 22.62 -8.30 12.93
CA GLY A 47 22.39 -8.49 11.50
C GLY A 47 21.07 -9.19 11.22
N VAL A 48 20.71 -10.21 12.00
CA VAL A 48 19.43 -10.90 11.90
C VAL A 48 18.26 -9.97 12.18
N LEU A 49 18.30 -9.20 13.28
CA LEU A 49 17.26 -8.24 13.62
C LEU A 49 17.09 -7.18 12.52
N ASN A 50 18.21 -6.60 12.08
CA ASN A 50 18.19 -5.61 11.00
C ASN A 50 17.59 -6.17 9.71
N TYR A 51 17.87 -7.43 9.37
CA TYR A 51 17.30 -8.07 8.19
C TYR A 51 15.81 -8.34 8.36
N VAL A 52 15.39 -8.95 9.48
CA VAL A 52 13.97 -9.31 9.73
C VAL A 52 13.08 -8.07 9.71
N PHE A 53 13.53 -6.96 10.29
CA PHE A 53 12.78 -5.69 10.30
C PHE A 53 13.04 -4.80 9.06
N SER A 54 13.89 -5.24 8.13
CA SER A 54 14.05 -4.55 6.85
C SER A 54 12.81 -4.74 5.95
N LEU A 55 12.58 -3.80 5.04
CA LEU A 55 11.48 -3.90 4.06
C LEU A 55 11.49 -5.26 3.34
N PHE A 56 12.65 -5.71 2.91
CA PHE A 56 12.79 -6.99 2.19
C PHE A 56 12.62 -8.20 3.11
N GLY A 57 13.07 -8.15 4.36
CA GLY A 57 12.86 -9.21 5.34
C GLY A 57 11.38 -9.37 5.69
N ILE A 58 10.65 -8.27 5.82
CA ILE A 58 9.20 -8.26 6.04
C ILE A 58 8.47 -8.83 4.82
N ILE A 59 8.83 -8.44 3.60
CA ILE A 59 8.24 -8.99 2.36
C ILE A 59 8.50 -10.50 2.27
N ASP A 60 9.70 -10.95 2.58
CA ASP A 60 10.05 -12.38 2.57
C ASP A 60 9.21 -13.15 3.59
N LEU A 61 9.08 -12.64 4.82
CA LEU A 61 8.29 -13.25 5.89
C LEU A 61 6.80 -13.31 5.52
N ILE A 62 6.22 -12.18 5.12
CA ILE A 62 4.79 -12.09 4.75
C ILE A 62 4.46 -13.01 3.57
N SER A 63 5.40 -13.25 2.66
CA SER A 63 5.19 -14.13 1.51
C SER A 63 5.01 -15.61 1.86
N ILE A 64 5.57 -16.07 2.99
CA ILE A 64 5.50 -17.47 3.47
C ILE A 64 4.53 -17.63 4.63
N LEU A 65 4.35 -16.61 5.46
CA LEU A 65 3.57 -16.62 6.69
C LEU A 65 2.14 -17.18 6.53
N PRO A 66 1.36 -16.81 5.50
CA PRO A 66 -0.02 -17.29 5.34
C PRO A 66 -0.14 -18.80 5.21
N PHE A 67 0.86 -19.46 4.63
CA PHE A 67 0.87 -20.91 4.50
C PHE A 67 1.06 -21.57 5.85
N TYR A 68 2.05 -21.14 6.62
CA TYR A 68 2.32 -21.72 7.93
C TYR A 68 1.20 -21.40 8.93
N LEU A 69 0.65 -20.18 8.92
CA LEU A 69 -0.49 -19.85 9.78
C LEU A 69 -1.70 -20.77 9.52
N ASN A 70 -1.99 -21.07 8.25
CA ASN A 70 -3.08 -21.97 7.89
C ASN A 70 -2.86 -23.41 8.39
N GLN A 71 -1.60 -23.85 8.52
CA GLN A 71 -1.25 -25.20 8.95
C GLN A 71 -1.28 -25.36 10.48
N PHE A 72 -0.86 -24.32 11.22
CA PHE A 72 -0.65 -24.43 12.67
C PHE A 72 -1.76 -23.82 13.51
N ILE A 73 -2.55 -22.90 12.96
CA ILE A 73 -3.58 -22.17 13.70
C ILE A 73 -4.92 -22.41 13.02
N LYS A 74 -5.89 -22.96 13.77
CA LYS A 74 -7.29 -23.05 13.32
C LYS A 74 -7.91 -21.65 13.36
N ILE A 75 -7.66 -20.88 12.30
CA ILE A 75 -8.20 -19.51 12.13
C ILE A 75 -9.52 -19.60 11.37
N ASP A 76 -10.47 -18.70 11.71
CA ASP A 76 -11.73 -18.56 10.98
C ASP A 76 -11.48 -18.43 9.46
N GLY A 77 -12.26 -19.18 8.68
CA GLY A 77 -12.13 -19.25 7.22
C GLY A 77 -12.23 -17.87 6.52
N ARG A 78 -12.84 -16.87 7.15
CA ARG A 78 -12.90 -15.50 6.66
C ARG A 78 -11.53 -14.83 6.71
N PHE A 79 -10.85 -14.95 7.85
CA PHE A 79 -9.51 -14.38 8.06
C PHE A 79 -8.46 -15.09 7.16
N LEU A 80 -8.57 -16.41 7.00
CA LEU A 80 -7.73 -17.17 6.07
C LEU A 80 -7.84 -16.67 4.62
N ARG A 81 -9.02 -16.17 4.22
CA ARG A 81 -9.25 -15.63 2.90
C ARG A 81 -8.46 -14.34 2.68
N ILE A 82 -8.42 -13.47 3.71
CA ILE A 82 -7.62 -12.23 3.69
C ILE A 82 -6.12 -12.58 3.66
N LEU A 83 -5.68 -13.53 4.48
CA LEU A 83 -4.27 -13.97 4.49
C LEU A 83 -3.80 -14.47 3.12
N ARG A 84 -4.69 -15.06 2.29
CA ARG A 84 -4.34 -15.46 0.93
C ARG A 84 -3.90 -14.28 0.05
N LEU A 85 -4.41 -13.05 0.31
CA LEU A 85 -4.01 -11.86 -0.44
C LEU A 85 -2.53 -11.54 -0.24
N PHE A 86 -1.95 -11.84 0.92
CA PHE A 86 -0.52 -11.64 1.17
C PHE A 86 0.38 -12.49 0.27
N ARG A 87 -0.15 -13.51 -0.41
CA ARG A 87 0.61 -14.24 -1.44
C ARG A 87 1.01 -13.34 -2.62
N LEU A 88 0.26 -12.24 -2.87
CA LEU A 88 0.59 -11.26 -3.90
C LEU A 88 1.90 -10.52 -3.61
N THR A 89 2.30 -10.42 -2.34
CA THR A 89 3.58 -9.78 -1.97
C THR A 89 4.80 -10.49 -2.57
N ARG A 90 4.65 -11.76 -3.01
CA ARG A 90 5.70 -12.50 -3.73
C ARG A 90 6.15 -11.80 -5.01
N ILE A 91 5.29 -10.98 -5.63
CA ILE A 91 5.63 -10.19 -6.81
C ILE A 91 6.76 -9.21 -6.49
N PHE A 92 6.78 -8.62 -5.31
CA PHE A 92 7.84 -7.69 -4.88
C PHE A 92 9.21 -8.36 -4.77
N LYS A 93 9.28 -9.69 -4.64
CA LYS A 93 10.55 -10.44 -4.68
C LYS A 93 11.22 -10.36 -6.05
N LEU A 94 10.45 -10.31 -7.13
CA LEU A 94 10.98 -10.21 -8.50
C LEU A 94 11.71 -8.88 -8.72
N GLY A 95 11.22 -7.81 -8.12
CA GLY A 95 11.81 -6.47 -8.25
C GLY A 95 13.04 -6.24 -7.37
N ARG A 96 13.34 -7.12 -6.41
CA ARG A 96 14.36 -6.89 -5.38
C ARG A 96 15.78 -6.70 -5.91
N ASN A 97 16.14 -7.36 -7.01
CA ASN A 97 17.43 -7.21 -7.66
C ASN A 97 17.46 -6.02 -8.64
N SER A 98 16.32 -5.36 -8.86
CA SER A 98 16.24 -4.19 -9.73
C SER A 98 16.88 -2.98 -9.04
N SER A 99 17.86 -2.37 -9.73
CA SER A 99 18.42 -1.08 -9.31
C SER A 99 17.34 -0.01 -9.24
N SER A 100 16.39 0.00 -10.18
CA SER A 100 15.29 0.95 -10.23
C SER A 100 14.39 0.87 -8.98
N LEU A 101 14.11 -0.36 -8.47
CA LEU A 101 13.33 -0.49 -7.25
C LEU A 101 14.10 0.03 -6.02
N LYS A 102 15.40 -0.18 -5.96
CA LYS A 102 16.25 0.37 -4.88
C LYS A 102 16.26 1.89 -4.90
N VAL A 103 16.40 2.49 -6.08
CA VAL A 103 16.32 3.94 -6.27
C VAL A 103 14.94 4.47 -5.86
N PHE A 104 13.86 3.82 -6.27
CA PHE A 104 12.49 4.20 -5.90
C PHE A 104 12.27 4.15 -4.39
N VAL A 105 12.65 3.07 -3.71
CA VAL A 105 12.54 2.97 -2.24
C VAL A 105 13.39 4.03 -1.54
N LYS A 106 14.58 4.30 -2.05
CA LYS A 106 15.45 5.36 -1.51
C LYS A 106 14.81 6.74 -1.67
N SER A 107 14.21 7.02 -2.82
CA SER A 107 13.47 8.26 -3.06
C SER A 107 12.30 8.44 -2.08
N LEU A 108 11.50 7.39 -1.83
CA LEU A 108 10.42 7.45 -0.85
C LEU A 108 10.92 7.69 0.57
N THR A 109 12.05 7.08 0.94
CA THR A 109 12.62 7.25 2.28
C THR A 109 13.25 8.62 2.48
N SER A 110 13.79 9.24 1.44
CA SER A 110 14.40 10.58 1.52
C SER A 110 13.36 11.69 1.74
N VAL A 111 12.12 11.49 1.25
CA VAL A 111 11.01 12.46 1.40
C VAL A 111 9.92 12.00 2.36
N LYS A 112 10.25 11.10 3.29
CA LYS A 112 9.27 10.52 4.22
C LYS A 112 8.58 11.55 5.10
N ALA A 113 9.31 12.60 5.51
CA ALA A 113 8.76 13.65 6.38
C ALA A 113 7.69 14.46 5.65
N GLU A 114 7.94 14.82 4.40
CA GLU A 114 7.02 15.53 3.52
C GLU A 114 5.77 14.69 3.22
N LEU A 115 5.96 13.39 2.99
CA LEU A 115 4.84 12.46 2.79
C LEU A 115 3.98 12.30 4.04
N ILE A 116 4.58 12.18 5.22
CA ILE A 116 3.86 12.10 6.49
C ILE A 116 3.10 13.42 6.74
N PHE A 117 3.73 14.56 6.49
CA PHE A 117 3.07 15.87 6.63
C PHE A 117 1.88 15.99 5.68
N THR A 118 2.03 15.59 4.42
CA THR A 118 0.94 15.65 3.43
C THR A 118 -0.21 14.72 3.81
N LEU A 119 0.10 13.51 4.31
CA LEU A 119 -0.91 12.58 4.81
C LEU A 119 -1.68 13.18 6.00
N PHE A 120 -0.98 13.80 6.94
CA PHE A 120 -1.58 14.48 8.07
C PHE A 120 -2.50 15.62 7.61
N LEU A 121 -2.04 16.46 6.68
CA LEU A 121 -2.84 17.53 6.11
C LEU A 121 -4.08 16.98 5.38
N SER A 122 -3.94 15.87 4.64
CA SER A 122 -5.07 15.21 3.98
C SER A 122 -6.12 14.74 4.97
N VAL A 123 -5.71 14.10 6.07
CA VAL A 123 -6.63 13.63 7.12
C VAL A 123 -7.35 14.80 7.77
N LEU A 124 -6.65 15.88 8.11
CA LEU A 124 -7.28 17.09 8.66
C LEU A 124 -8.30 17.68 7.70
N THR A 125 -7.96 17.77 6.41
CA THR A 125 -8.87 18.31 5.39
C THR A 125 -10.09 17.43 5.20
N ILE A 126 -9.94 16.10 5.23
CA ILE A 126 -11.06 15.16 5.18
C ILE A 126 -11.99 15.36 6.38
N LEU A 127 -11.46 15.43 7.60
CA LEU A 127 -12.25 15.62 8.80
C LEU A 127 -12.98 16.97 8.82
N PHE A 128 -12.29 18.03 8.40
CA PHE A 128 -12.89 19.34 8.26
C PHE A 128 -14.03 19.33 7.23
N SER A 129 -13.76 18.76 6.05
CA SER A 129 -14.74 18.68 4.95
C SER A 129 -15.96 17.84 5.33
N ALA A 130 -15.75 16.70 6.00
CA ALA A 130 -16.81 15.85 6.50
C ALA A 130 -17.71 16.57 7.52
N SER A 131 -17.10 17.30 8.43
CA SER A 131 -17.84 18.09 9.42
C SER A 131 -18.64 19.21 8.76
N ALA A 132 -18.00 19.99 7.88
CA ALA A 132 -18.67 21.10 7.21
C ALA A 132 -19.85 20.63 6.35
N ILE A 133 -19.65 19.60 5.53
CA ILE A 133 -20.71 19.11 4.66
C ILE A 133 -21.85 18.47 5.45
N TYR A 134 -21.56 17.82 6.57
CA TYR A 134 -22.58 17.31 7.48
C TYR A 134 -23.53 18.41 7.91
N TYR A 135 -23.02 19.53 8.42
CA TYR A 135 -23.86 20.64 8.87
C TYR A 135 -24.61 21.33 7.74
N LEU A 136 -24.10 21.28 6.51
CA LEU A 136 -24.74 21.89 5.34
C LEU A 136 -25.83 21.02 4.70
N GLU A 137 -25.73 19.69 4.84
CA GLU A 137 -26.56 18.74 4.11
C GLU A 137 -27.45 17.85 4.99
N ASN A 138 -27.15 17.70 6.28
CA ASN A 138 -27.90 16.79 7.16
C ASN A 138 -29.40 17.04 7.19
N GLU A 139 -29.85 18.32 7.24
CA GLU A 139 -31.27 18.66 7.24
C GLU A 139 -31.93 18.29 5.90
N ALA A 140 -31.25 18.51 4.78
CA ALA A 140 -31.79 18.23 3.45
C ALA A 140 -31.66 16.74 3.07
N GLN A 141 -30.67 16.05 3.56
CA GLN A 141 -30.37 14.65 3.24
C GLN A 141 -29.97 13.82 4.48
N PRO A 142 -30.86 13.64 5.49
CA PRO A 142 -30.51 12.98 6.74
C PRO A 142 -30.10 11.52 6.56
N ASN A 143 -30.51 10.86 5.49
CA ASN A 143 -30.14 9.46 5.18
C ASN A 143 -28.77 9.33 4.50
N LYS A 144 -28.25 10.40 3.89
CA LYS A 144 -26.96 10.41 3.18
C LYS A 144 -25.84 11.01 4.01
N PHE A 145 -26.16 12.07 4.74
CA PHE A 145 -25.26 12.75 5.65
C PHE A 145 -25.78 12.61 7.09
N SER A 146 -25.97 11.34 7.52
CA SER A 146 -26.59 11.01 8.83
C SER A 146 -25.69 11.35 10.02
N SER A 147 -24.38 11.39 9.80
CA SER A 147 -23.35 11.71 10.78
C SER A 147 -22.09 12.24 10.12
N ILE A 148 -21.20 12.85 10.92
CA ILE A 148 -19.86 13.22 10.43
C ILE A 148 -19.09 12.00 9.93
N THR A 149 -19.24 10.84 10.59
CA THR A 149 -18.59 9.60 10.19
C THR A 149 -19.03 9.14 8.80
N GLU A 150 -20.33 9.18 8.50
CA GLU A 150 -20.85 8.87 7.15
C GLU A 150 -20.39 9.91 6.12
N SER A 151 -20.27 11.18 6.52
CA SER A 151 -19.79 12.25 5.65
C SER A 151 -18.30 12.14 5.29
N ILE A 152 -17.47 11.39 6.08
CA ILE A 152 -16.09 11.09 5.76
C ILE A 152 -15.97 10.37 4.41
N TRP A 153 -16.91 9.48 4.09
CA TRP A 153 -16.93 8.81 2.79
C TRP A 153 -16.98 9.82 1.64
N TRP A 154 -17.95 10.72 1.66
CA TRP A 154 -18.07 11.76 0.64
C TRP A 154 -16.82 12.64 0.57
N ALA A 155 -16.31 13.10 1.72
CA ALA A 155 -15.12 13.95 1.77
C ALA A 155 -13.89 13.25 1.19
N THR A 156 -13.67 11.98 1.53
CA THR A 156 -12.56 11.18 1.02
C THR A 156 -12.65 11.01 -0.49
N VAL A 157 -13.82 10.60 -0.99
CA VAL A 157 -14.04 10.34 -2.42
C VAL A 157 -13.91 11.61 -3.25
N SER A 158 -14.37 12.74 -2.71
CA SER A 158 -14.28 14.05 -3.36
C SER A 158 -12.85 14.58 -3.39
N LEU A 159 -12.15 14.57 -2.24
CA LEU A 159 -10.76 15.04 -2.14
C LEU A 159 -9.79 14.16 -2.92
N ALA A 160 -10.02 12.85 -2.95
CA ALA A 160 -9.23 11.93 -3.78
C ALA A 160 -9.54 12.01 -5.28
N THR A 161 -10.44 12.92 -5.70
CA THR A 161 -10.87 13.11 -7.10
C THR A 161 -11.51 11.87 -7.75
N VAL A 162 -12.05 10.93 -6.95
CA VAL A 162 -12.72 9.71 -7.42
C VAL A 162 -14.15 9.99 -7.87
N GLY A 163 -14.97 10.63 -7.02
CA GLY A 163 -16.30 11.11 -7.35
C GLY A 163 -17.29 10.04 -7.80
N TYR A 164 -17.54 8.99 -7.00
CA TYR A 164 -18.49 7.92 -7.37
C TYR A 164 -19.92 8.41 -7.67
N GLY A 165 -20.34 9.56 -7.08
CA GLY A 165 -21.67 10.13 -7.31
C GLY A 165 -22.80 9.45 -6.55
N ASP A 166 -22.50 8.54 -5.63
CA ASP A 166 -23.45 7.87 -4.73
C ASP A 166 -23.94 8.79 -3.61
N VAL A 167 -23.08 9.70 -3.16
CA VAL A 167 -23.37 10.78 -2.21
C VAL A 167 -22.83 12.09 -2.76
N TYR A 168 -23.68 13.14 -2.80
CA TYR A 168 -23.31 14.47 -3.28
C TYR A 168 -24.20 15.54 -2.63
N PRO A 169 -23.73 16.79 -2.49
CA PRO A 169 -24.51 17.87 -1.90
C PRO A 169 -25.65 18.33 -2.80
N VAL A 170 -26.82 18.60 -2.22
CA VAL A 170 -27.99 19.13 -2.94
C VAL A 170 -28.28 20.57 -2.58
N THR A 171 -27.90 21.03 -1.37
CA THR A 171 -28.12 22.40 -0.93
C THR A 171 -27.19 23.38 -1.71
N VAL A 172 -27.59 24.62 -1.78
CA VAL A 172 -26.76 25.68 -2.41
C VAL A 172 -25.43 25.84 -1.64
N GLY A 173 -25.49 25.87 -0.31
CA GLY A 173 -24.31 25.95 0.55
C GLY A 173 -23.35 24.78 0.38
N GLY A 174 -23.92 23.56 0.39
CA GLY A 174 -23.14 22.34 0.16
C GLY A 174 -22.47 22.30 -1.21
N LYS A 175 -23.13 22.72 -2.27
CA LYS A 175 -22.56 22.80 -3.63
C LYS A 175 -21.40 23.80 -3.72
N ILE A 176 -21.57 24.98 -3.13
CA ILE A 176 -20.50 26.00 -3.09
C ILE A 176 -19.31 25.43 -2.31
N PHE A 177 -19.55 24.86 -1.12
CA PHE A 177 -18.50 24.26 -0.32
C PHE A 177 -17.80 23.11 -1.05
N ALA A 178 -18.55 22.22 -1.70
CA ALA A 178 -17.99 21.11 -2.49
C ALA A 178 -17.08 21.62 -3.63
N THR A 179 -17.47 22.69 -4.31
CA THR A 179 -16.64 23.30 -5.35
C THR A 179 -15.31 23.80 -4.79
N LEU A 180 -15.33 24.53 -3.67
CA LEU A 180 -14.13 25.03 -3.03
C LEU A 180 -13.20 23.89 -2.56
N ILE A 181 -13.79 22.88 -1.91
CA ILE A 181 -12.99 21.76 -1.37
C ILE A 181 -12.42 20.88 -2.48
N SER A 182 -13.08 20.77 -3.64
CA SER A 182 -12.54 20.06 -4.79
C SER A 182 -11.28 20.72 -5.35
N LEU A 183 -11.22 22.05 -5.37
CA LEU A 183 -10.00 22.77 -5.76
C LEU A 183 -8.85 22.52 -4.77
N VAL A 184 -9.16 22.53 -3.48
CA VAL A 184 -8.18 22.19 -2.43
C VAL A 184 -7.70 20.75 -2.58
N GLY A 185 -8.62 19.80 -2.89
CA GLY A 185 -8.31 18.40 -3.11
C GLY A 185 -7.29 18.16 -4.22
N ILE A 186 -7.42 18.86 -5.35
CA ILE A 186 -6.45 18.81 -6.46
C ILE A 186 -5.05 19.19 -5.95
N GLY A 187 -4.92 20.23 -5.15
CA GLY A 187 -3.66 20.66 -4.57
C GLY A 187 -3.07 19.61 -3.62
N ILE A 188 -3.89 19.08 -2.72
CA ILE A 188 -3.47 18.08 -1.71
C ILE A 188 -2.97 16.78 -2.38
N VAL A 189 -3.65 16.30 -3.42
CA VAL A 189 -3.23 15.09 -4.16
C VAL A 189 -1.97 15.38 -5.01
N GLY A 190 -1.81 16.60 -5.50
CA GLY A 190 -0.66 17.01 -6.29
C GLY A 190 0.66 17.05 -5.50
N ILE A 191 0.62 17.41 -4.22
CA ILE A 191 1.83 17.58 -3.40
C ILE A 191 2.63 16.27 -3.28
N PRO A 192 2.09 15.13 -2.80
CA PRO A 192 2.88 13.90 -2.67
C PRO A 192 3.38 13.41 -4.02
N THR A 193 2.60 13.54 -5.08
CA THR A 193 2.99 13.15 -6.44
C THR A 193 4.20 13.97 -6.91
N GLY A 194 4.19 15.28 -6.72
CA GLY A 194 5.29 16.17 -7.07
C GLY A 194 6.56 15.89 -6.26
N VAL A 195 6.42 15.70 -4.95
CA VAL A 195 7.53 15.40 -4.04
C VAL A 195 8.19 14.06 -4.38
N ILE A 196 7.40 13.00 -4.62
CA ILE A 196 7.93 11.69 -5.02
C ILE A 196 8.63 11.79 -6.36
N HIS A 197 8.04 12.48 -7.34
CA HIS A 197 8.64 12.65 -8.67
C HIS A 197 9.99 13.37 -8.59
N ALA A 198 10.04 14.51 -7.90
CA ALA A 198 11.27 15.30 -7.74
C ALA A 198 12.39 14.47 -7.08
N SER A 199 12.07 13.79 -5.99
CA SER A 199 13.02 12.93 -5.30
C SER A 199 13.52 11.75 -6.16
N PHE A 200 12.62 11.14 -6.92
CA PHE A 200 12.98 10.02 -7.80
C PHE A 200 13.92 10.46 -8.93
N VAL A 201 13.67 11.60 -9.55
CA VAL A 201 14.54 12.19 -10.58
C VAL A 201 15.92 12.51 -10.02
N GLU A 202 16.00 13.09 -8.82
CA GLU A 202 17.28 13.42 -8.18
C GLU A 202 18.09 12.15 -7.83
N GLU A 203 17.45 11.11 -7.29
CA GLU A 203 18.15 9.85 -7.00
C GLU A 203 18.69 9.17 -8.26
N ILE A 204 17.96 9.21 -9.37
CA ILE A 204 18.44 8.71 -10.67
C ILE A 204 19.68 9.52 -11.13
N ARG A 205 19.65 10.85 -10.98
CA ARG A 205 20.76 11.70 -11.34
C ARG A 205 22.02 11.36 -10.54
N LEU A 206 21.88 11.26 -9.21
CA LEU A 206 22.98 10.90 -8.31
C LEU A 206 23.58 9.51 -8.65
N GLU A 207 22.73 8.53 -9.00
CA GLU A 207 23.21 7.20 -9.41
C GLU A 207 24.01 7.25 -10.72
N ARG A 208 23.57 8.05 -11.68
CA ARG A 208 24.29 8.24 -12.96
C ARG A 208 25.64 8.93 -12.75
N GLU A 209 25.69 9.96 -11.92
CA GLU A 209 26.94 10.66 -11.58
C GLU A 209 27.93 9.75 -10.87
N ALA A 210 27.45 8.91 -9.94
CA ALA A 210 28.29 7.94 -9.24
C ALA A 210 28.87 6.87 -10.18
N LYS A 211 28.10 6.40 -11.17
CA LYS A 211 28.60 5.47 -12.22
C LYS A 211 29.67 6.14 -13.05
N ARG A 212 29.44 7.34 -13.56
CA ARG A 212 30.40 8.09 -14.38
C ARG A 212 31.76 8.31 -13.68
N LYS A 213 31.73 8.56 -12.36
CA LYS A 213 32.96 8.71 -11.55
C LYS A 213 33.73 7.40 -11.33
N ARG A 214 33.09 6.23 -11.50
CA ARG A 214 33.76 4.93 -11.39
C ARG A 214 34.39 4.48 -12.70
N ASP A 215 33.83 4.96 -13.81
CA ASP A 215 34.25 4.58 -15.17
C ASP A 215 35.39 5.50 -15.68
N ASN A 216 35.65 6.61 -15.00
CA ASN A 216 36.80 7.50 -15.21
C ASN A 216 37.91 7.25 -14.18
#